data_a28b205fb5858b97907caebb7e26af6e
#
_entry.id   a28b205fb5858b97907caebb7e26af6e
#
_cell.length_a   1.000
_cell.length_b   1.000
_cell.length_c   1.000
_cell.angle_alpha   90.00
_cell.angle_beta   90.00
_cell.angle_gamma   90.00
#
_symmetry.space_group_name_H-M   'P 1'
#
loop_
_entity.id
_entity.type
_entity.pdbx_description
1 polymer ?
#
loop_
_entity_poly.entity_id
_entity_poly.type
_entity_poly.pdbx_seq_one_letter_code
_entity_poly.pdbx_strand_id
1 'polypeptide(L)'
;MLKNLLPLPAFFLVGSYTIAVQVIFIREFMVVFFGNELCLGIILTCWLIGIALGAAVGGKTSKKRNINCCSFSILLIITSLLPFIQIPCIRLIRMILLIPPGEFISLFSLITSTFILILPFSFMIGLIFPTGCKLLEGKESNKAHSIGLVYISEAVGSLLGGVLLTFFMIQSLNHYEIVSIISLLLLLMSLILSSTEKRKKALITASLSILLLSGNLYLLFSGYISKFDELLVRQRWNAYENHLELSTSLNSRYQNVVLALQD
;
A
#
# COMPACT_ATOMS: atom_id res chain seq x y z
N MET A 1 -19.87 1.05 -25.33
CA MET A 1 -20.26 0.86 -23.93
C MET A 1 -19.14 0.26 -23.09
N LEU A 2 -18.54 -0.87 -23.47
CA LEU A 2 -17.44 -1.52 -22.70
C LEU A 2 -16.19 -0.64 -22.46
N LYS A 3 -15.75 0.19 -23.40
CA LYS A 3 -14.61 1.09 -23.23
C LYS A 3 -14.81 2.15 -22.13
N ASN A 4 -16.05 2.49 -21.81
CA ASN A 4 -16.37 3.49 -20.79
C ASN A 4 -16.28 2.93 -19.37
N LEU A 5 -16.49 1.61 -19.21
CA LEU A 5 -16.45 0.91 -17.92
C LEU A 5 -15.05 0.34 -17.59
N LEU A 6 -14.10 0.45 -18.51
CA LEU A 6 -12.74 -0.07 -18.34
C LEU A 6 -12.00 0.42 -17.06
N PRO A 7 -12.26 1.64 -16.53
CA PRO A 7 -11.65 2.04 -15.26
C PRO A 7 -12.23 1.37 -14.01
N LEU A 8 -13.44 0.77 -14.05
CA LEU A 8 -14.07 0.18 -12.87
C LEU A 8 -13.27 -0.95 -12.23
N PRO A 9 -12.70 -1.92 -13.00
CA PRO A 9 -11.80 -2.92 -12.41
C PRO A 9 -10.59 -2.32 -11.69
N ALA A 10 -10.11 -1.14 -12.13
CA ALA A 10 -9.01 -0.45 -11.45
C ALA A 10 -9.40 -0.04 -10.03
N PHE A 11 -10.63 0.47 -9.82
CA PHE A 11 -11.08 0.85 -8.48
C PHE A 11 -11.31 -0.35 -7.58
N PHE A 12 -11.81 -1.45 -8.13
CA PHE A 12 -11.88 -2.71 -7.40
C PHE A 12 -10.50 -3.15 -6.90
N LEU A 13 -9.50 -3.13 -7.77
CA LEU A 13 -8.12 -3.47 -7.41
C LEU A 13 -7.50 -2.46 -6.44
N VAL A 14 -7.78 -1.16 -6.60
CA VAL A 14 -7.34 -0.13 -5.65
C VAL A 14 -7.93 -0.39 -4.27
N GLY A 15 -9.22 -0.69 -4.16
CA GLY A 15 -9.86 -1.04 -2.89
C GLY A 15 -9.21 -2.26 -2.23
N SER A 16 -9.01 -3.33 -3.01
CA SER A 16 -8.33 -4.55 -2.51
C SER A 16 -6.89 -4.26 -2.05
N TYR A 17 -6.16 -3.45 -2.80
CA TYR A 17 -4.79 -3.07 -2.45
C TYR A 17 -4.73 -2.18 -1.21
N THR A 18 -5.64 -1.21 -1.13
CA THR A 18 -5.71 -0.27 -0.01
C THR A 18 -5.90 -1.00 1.31
N ILE A 19 -6.89 -1.92 1.39
CA ILE A 19 -7.14 -2.67 2.63
C ILE A 19 -5.97 -3.59 2.98
N ALA A 20 -5.35 -4.22 1.99
CA ALA A 20 -4.21 -5.10 2.22
C ALA A 20 -3.01 -4.33 2.79
N VAL A 21 -2.64 -3.19 2.17
CA VAL A 21 -1.53 -2.36 2.65
C VAL A 21 -1.85 -1.74 4.02
N GLN A 22 -3.10 -1.30 4.25
CA GLN A 22 -3.52 -0.77 5.54
C GLN A 22 -3.34 -1.80 6.66
N VAL A 23 -3.79 -3.03 6.45
CA VAL A 23 -3.65 -4.11 7.44
C VAL A 23 -2.17 -4.44 7.67
N ILE A 24 -1.35 -4.51 6.61
CA ILE A 24 0.09 -4.74 6.73
C ILE A 24 0.76 -3.62 7.53
N PHE A 25 0.46 -2.35 7.24
CA PHE A 25 1.02 -1.22 8.00
C PHE A 25 0.62 -1.27 9.46
N ILE A 26 -0.65 -1.54 9.77
CA ILE A 26 -1.10 -1.72 11.16
C ILE A 26 -0.28 -2.82 11.84
N ARG A 27 -0.11 -3.98 11.21
CA ARG A 27 0.66 -5.09 11.77
C ARG A 27 2.13 -4.73 11.99
N GLU A 28 2.78 -4.07 11.03
CA GLU A 28 4.18 -3.66 11.16
C GLU A 28 4.37 -2.61 12.28
N PHE A 29 3.49 -1.62 12.36
CA PHE A 29 3.53 -0.62 13.42
C PHE A 29 3.22 -1.22 14.80
N MET A 30 2.25 -2.14 14.90
CA MET A 30 1.92 -2.82 16.16
C MET A 30 3.12 -3.62 16.68
N VAL A 31 3.90 -4.25 15.81
CA VAL A 31 5.15 -4.92 16.22
C VAL A 31 6.17 -3.91 16.73
N VAL A 32 6.37 -2.81 15.99
CA VAL A 32 7.39 -1.79 16.32
C VAL A 32 7.09 -1.05 17.63
N PHE A 33 5.80 -0.84 17.93
CA PHE A 33 5.33 -0.09 19.09
C PHE A 33 4.78 -0.95 20.24
N PHE A 34 5.08 -2.26 20.25
CA PHE A 34 4.69 -3.19 21.30
C PHE A 34 3.18 -3.36 21.52
N GLY A 35 2.38 -3.23 20.49
CA GLY A 35 0.98 -3.66 20.51
C GLY A 35 0.03 -2.82 21.37
N ASN A 36 0.31 -1.54 21.57
CA ASN A 36 -0.57 -0.67 22.38
C ASN A 36 -1.81 -0.25 21.57
N GLU A 37 -3.00 -0.26 22.21
CA GLU A 37 -4.27 0.20 21.62
C GLU A 37 -4.21 1.67 21.16
N LEU A 38 -3.47 2.52 21.89
CA LEU A 38 -3.24 3.92 21.50
C LEU A 38 -2.56 4.02 20.14
N CYS A 39 -1.61 3.11 19.85
CA CYS A 39 -0.93 3.07 18.55
C CYS A 39 -1.92 2.85 17.41
N LEU A 40 -2.89 1.94 17.59
CA LEU A 40 -3.91 1.68 16.58
C LEU A 40 -4.74 2.94 16.28
N GLY A 41 -5.16 3.66 17.32
CA GLY A 41 -5.88 4.92 17.17
C GLY A 41 -5.07 5.99 16.40
N ILE A 42 -3.79 6.12 16.72
CA ILE A 42 -2.88 7.05 16.04
C ILE A 42 -2.68 6.66 14.57
N ILE A 43 -2.43 5.39 14.28
CA ILE A 43 -2.25 4.86 12.91
C ILE A 43 -3.49 5.19 12.06
N LEU A 44 -4.68 4.87 12.55
CA LEU A 44 -5.94 5.12 11.83
C LEU A 44 -6.20 6.63 11.65
N THR A 45 -5.89 7.44 12.65
CA THR A 45 -6.03 8.90 12.58
C THR A 45 -5.10 9.49 11.51
N CYS A 46 -3.82 9.11 11.52
CA CYS A 46 -2.85 9.54 10.50
C CYS A 46 -3.27 9.10 9.10
N TRP A 47 -3.80 7.88 8.97
CA TRP A 47 -4.34 7.35 7.73
C TRP A 47 -5.49 8.20 7.18
N LEU A 48 -6.48 8.51 8.01
CA LEU A 48 -7.64 9.32 7.62
C LEU A 48 -7.24 10.76 7.24
N ILE A 49 -6.31 11.36 7.99
CA ILE A 49 -5.77 12.69 7.65
C ILE A 49 -5.09 12.67 6.28
N GLY A 50 -4.27 11.65 6.01
CA GLY A 50 -3.62 11.48 4.71
C GLY A 50 -4.63 11.36 3.57
N ILE A 51 -5.67 10.52 3.72
CA ILE A 51 -6.76 10.38 2.74
C ILE A 51 -7.48 11.72 2.53
N ALA A 52 -7.81 12.44 3.61
CA ALA A 52 -8.51 13.72 3.52
C ALA A 52 -7.68 14.77 2.75
N LEU A 53 -6.38 14.86 3.03
CA LEU A 53 -5.45 15.75 2.32
C LEU A 53 -5.34 15.37 0.84
N GLY A 54 -5.19 14.07 0.54
CA GLY A 54 -5.13 13.56 -0.83
C GLY A 54 -6.42 13.85 -1.60
N ALA A 55 -7.59 13.62 -0.99
CA ALA A 55 -8.88 13.89 -1.59
C ALA A 55 -9.09 15.39 -1.86
N ALA A 56 -8.68 16.25 -0.94
CA ALA A 56 -8.76 17.71 -1.11
C ALA A 56 -7.91 18.19 -2.30
N VAL A 57 -6.66 17.69 -2.40
CA VAL A 57 -5.76 18.02 -3.52
C VAL A 57 -6.26 17.43 -4.83
N GLY A 58 -6.69 16.16 -4.81
CA GLY A 58 -7.24 15.47 -5.96
C GLY A 58 -8.49 16.15 -6.50
N GLY A 59 -9.41 16.57 -5.63
CA GLY A 59 -10.61 17.30 -6.00
C GLY A 59 -10.29 18.67 -6.65
N LYS A 60 -9.31 19.42 -6.10
CA LYS A 60 -8.86 20.69 -6.70
C LYS A 60 -8.19 20.47 -8.06
N THR A 61 -7.34 19.45 -8.16
CA THR A 61 -6.59 19.14 -9.40
C THR A 61 -7.53 18.65 -10.50
N SER A 62 -8.51 17.81 -10.17
CA SER A 62 -9.49 17.26 -11.11
C SER A 62 -10.44 18.32 -11.68
N LYS A 63 -10.66 19.42 -10.95
CA LYS A 63 -11.42 20.57 -11.48
C LYS A 63 -10.63 21.37 -12.52
N LYS A 64 -9.30 21.47 -12.37
CA LYS A 64 -8.44 22.32 -13.19
C LYS A 64 -7.84 21.60 -14.40
N ARG A 65 -7.71 20.27 -14.35
CA ARG A 65 -7.04 19.48 -15.39
C ARG A 65 -7.97 18.41 -15.95
N ASN A 66 -7.86 18.17 -17.25
CA ASN A 66 -8.47 16.99 -17.87
C ASN A 66 -7.69 15.76 -17.45
N ILE A 67 -8.35 14.87 -16.71
CA ILE A 67 -7.77 13.61 -16.27
C ILE A 67 -7.90 12.59 -17.40
N ASN A 68 -6.77 12.07 -17.86
CA ASN A 68 -6.67 11.03 -18.89
C ASN A 68 -6.30 9.69 -18.25
N CYS A 69 -6.56 8.57 -18.97
CA CYS A 69 -6.17 7.23 -18.49
C CYS A 69 -4.68 7.13 -18.19
N CYS A 70 -3.82 7.81 -18.99
CA CYS A 70 -2.39 7.87 -18.75
C CYS A 70 -2.01 8.52 -17.41
N SER A 71 -2.66 9.65 -17.05
CA SER A 71 -2.43 10.31 -15.75
C SER A 71 -2.87 9.43 -14.58
N PHE A 72 -3.99 8.73 -14.75
CA PHE A 72 -4.48 7.79 -13.75
C PHE A 72 -3.57 6.56 -13.61
N SER A 73 -3.04 6.04 -14.73
CA SER A 73 -2.05 4.94 -14.72
C SER A 73 -0.79 5.30 -13.93
N ILE A 74 -0.29 6.54 -14.04
CA ILE A 74 0.87 7.01 -13.27
C ILE A 74 0.55 6.97 -11.76
N LEU A 75 -0.65 7.37 -11.35
CA LEU A 75 -1.05 7.29 -9.94
C LEU A 75 -1.05 5.83 -9.45
N LEU A 76 -1.57 4.89 -10.24
CA LEU A 76 -1.53 3.46 -9.90
C LEU A 76 -0.11 2.94 -9.76
N ILE A 77 0.82 3.33 -10.66
CA ILE A 77 2.24 2.96 -10.59
C ILE A 77 2.86 3.49 -9.30
N ILE A 78 2.72 4.77 -9.00
CA ILE A 78 3.29 5.36 -7.78
C ILE A 78 2.73 4.67 -6.54
N THR A 79 1.42 4.47 -6.48
CA THR A 79 0.75 3.81 -5.35
C THR A 79 1.24 2.38 -5.16
N SER A 80 1.48 1.64 -6.25
CA SER A 80 1.97 0.25 -6.18
C SER A 80 3.40 0.13 -5.64
N LEU A 81 4.22 1.18 -5.79
CA LEU A 81 5.63 1.18 -5.36
C LEU A 81 5.84 1.64 -3.92
N LEU A 82 4.97 2.52 -3.41
CA LEU A 82 5.15 3.16 -2.10
C LEU A 82 5.34 2.17 -0.94
N PRO A 83 4.55 1.09 -0.80
CA PRO A 83 4.70 0.16 0.33
C PRO A 83 6.05 -0.55 0.37
N PHE A 84 6.69 -0.78 -0.79
CA PHE A 84 8.03 -1.39 -0.85
C PHE A 84 9.10 -0.53 -0.17
N ILE A 85 8.90 0.79 -0.10
CA ILE A 85 9.78 1.72 0.59
C ILE A 85 9.33 1.93 2.04
N GLN A 86 8.01 2.00 2.27
CA GLN A 86 7.46 2.32 3.59
C GLN A 86 7.60 1.17 4.60
N ILE A 87 7.44 -0.09 4.17
CA ILE A 87 7.59 -1.25 5.06
C ILE A 87 9.00 -1.32 5.67
N PRO A 88 10.12 -1.20 4.90
CA PRO A 88 11.45 -1.16 5.50
C PRO A 88 11.62 0.01 6.46
N CYS A 89 11.13 1.20 6.10
CA CYS A 89 11.21 2.37 6.96
C CYS A 89 10.45 2.17 8.28
N ILE A 90 9.28 1.52 8.26
CA ILE A 90 8.53 1.18 9.48
C ILE A 90 9.32 0.20 10.33
N ARG A 91 9.87 -0.86 9.75
CA ARG A 91 10.63 -1.89 10.47
C ARG A 91 11.90 -1.35 11.11
N LEU A 92 12.56 -0.41 10.45
CA LEU A 92 13.84 0.17 10.89
C LEU A 92 13.65 1.47 11.70
N ILE A 93 12.41 1.86 12.03
CA ILE A 93 12.15 3.17 12.66
C ILE A 93 12.87 3.34 14.00
N ARG A 94 12.99 2.26 14.82
CA ARG A 94 13.72 2.31 16.08
C ARG A 94 15.21 2.61 15.88
N MET A 95 15.81 2.01 14.85
CA MET A 95 17.20 2.30 14.47
C MET A 95 17.36 3.74 13.97
N ILE A 96 16.42 4.21 13.15
CA ILE A 96 16.42 5.58 12.59
C ILE A 96 16.28 6.62 13.72
N LEU A 97 15.45 6.33 14.73
CA LEU A 97 15.25 7.21 15.88
C LEU A 97 16.30 7.03 16.98
N LEU A 98 17.27 6.12 16.80
CA LEU A 98 18.34 5.80 17.77
C LEU A 98 17.78 5.45 19.15
N ILE A 99 16.71 4.65 19.21
CA ILE A 99 16.06 4.24 20.45
C ILE A 99 16.77 3.00 20.98
N PRO A 100 17.29 3.05 22.23
CA PRO A 100 17.96 1.90 22.84
C PRO A 100 17.07 0.68 22.96
N PRO A 101 17.63 -0.54 22.96
CA PRO A 101 16.87 -1.75 23.25
C PRO A 101 16.17 -1.66 24.62
N GLY A 102 14.93 -2.15 24.68
CA GLY A 102 14.12 -2.15 25.92
C GLY A 102 13.42 -0.83 26.25
N GLU A 103 13.75 0.30 25.60
CA GLU A 103 13.07 1.58 25.85
C GLU A 103 11.79 1.73 25.04
N PHE A 104 10.79 2.39 25.64
CA PHE A 104 9.56 2.77 24.95
C PHE A 104 9.77 4.01 24.09
N ILE A 105 9.12 4.01 22.93
CA ILE A 105 9.10 5.17 22.04
C ILE A 105 8.25 6.27 22.68
N SER A 106 8.75 7.51 22.72
CA SER A 106 7.97 8.64 23.21
C SER A 106 6.71 8.86 22.36
N LEU A 107 5.62 9.32 22.98
CA LEU A 107 4.36 9.57 22.29
C LEU A 107 4.51 10.54 21.12
N PHE A 108 5.34 11.55 21.27
CA PHE A 108 5.62 12.53 20.21
C PHE A 108 6.34 11.87 19.03
N SER A 109 7.37 11.07 19.28
CA SER A 109 8.09 10.33 18.23
C SER A 109 7.18 9.30 17.54
N LEU A 110 6.27 8.66 18.29
CA LEU A 110 5.29 7.72 17.75
C LEU A 110 4.34 8.44 16.79
N ILE A 111 3.74 9.56 17.18
CA ILE A 111 2.81 10.33 16.32
C ILE A 111 3.51 10.84 15.07
N THR A 112 4.68 11.47 15.22
CA THR A 112 5.39 12.08 14.10
C THR A 112 5.91 11.05 13.10
N SER A 113 6.50 9.95 13.58
CA SER A 113 6.99 8.88 12.71
C SER A 113 5.86 8.16 11.98
N THR A 114 4.76 7.85 12.68
CA THR A 114 3.58 7.24 12.07
C THR A 114 2.99 8.14 11.00
N PHE A 115 2.86 9.45 11.27
CA PHE A 115 2.33 10.40 10.32
C PHE A 115 3.20 10.48 9.06
N ILE A 116 4.51 10.66 9.21
CA ILE A 116 5.45 10.77 8.09
C ILE A 116 5.46 9.50 7.23
N LEU A 117 5.42 8.32 7.87
CA LEU A 117 5.51 7.05 7.15
C LEU A 117 4.19 6.65 6.48
N ILE A 118 3.04 6.96 7.07
CA ILE A 118 1.73 6.60 6.49
C ILE A 118 1.29 7.61 5.42
N LEU A 119 1.62 8.89 5.60
CA LEU A 119 1.15 9.99 4.76
C LEU A 119 1.31 9.75 3.25
N PRO A 120 2.46 9.31 2.72
CA PRO A 120 2.64 9.17 1.28
C PRO A 120 1.61 8.23 0.64
N PHE A 121 1.39 7.06 1.22
CA PHE A 121 0.45 6.07 0.67
C PHE A 121 -1.01 6.51 0.85
N SER A 122 -1.41 6.90 2.05
CA SER A 122 -2.78 7.34 2.34
C SER A 122 -3.18 8.58 1.53
N PHE A 123 -2.23 9.50 1.31
CA PHE A 123 -2.42 10.66 0.44
C PHE A 123 -2.69 10.23 -1.02
N MET A 124 -1.92 9.27 -1.55
CA MET A 124 -2.13 8.77 -2.91
C MET A 124 -3.50 8.08 -3.06
N ILE A 125 -3.91 7.30 -2.08
CA ILE A 125 -5.26 6.70 -2.07
C ILE A 125 -6.34 7.78 -2.08
N GLY A 126 -6.22 8.78 -1.21
CA GLY A 126 -7.14 9.92 -1.20
C GLY A 126 -7.20 10.68 -2.52
N LEU A 127 -6.08 10.79 -3.23
CA LEU A 127 -5.97 11.47 -4.52
C LEU A 127 -6.59 10.65 -5.67
N ILE A 128 -6.52 9.31 -5.61
CA ILE A 128 -7.05 8.41 -6.64
C ILE A 128 -8.57 8.53 -6.76
N PHE A 129 -9.31 8.62 -5.67
CA PHE A 129 -10.78 8.63 -5.68
C PHE A 129 -11.36 9.79 -6.53
N PRO A 130 -11.07 11.08 -6.24
CA PRO A 130 -11.65 12.18 -7.02
C PRO A 130 -11.11 12.24 -8.46
N THR A 131 -9.86 11.81 -8.71
CA THR A 131 -9.32 11.73 -10.07
C THR A 131 -10.01 10.65 -10.88
N GLY A 132 -10.35 9.55 -10.24
CA GLY A 132 -11.11 8.47 -10.86
C GLY A 132 -12.55 8.82 -11.15
N CYS A 133 -13.25 9.49 -10.23
CA CYS A 133 -14.59 10.01 -10.48
C CYS A 133 -14.58 10.93 -11.71
N LYS A 134 -13.57 11.80 -11.84
CA LYS A 134 -13.43 12.69 -13.00
C LYS A 134 -13.15 11.95 -14.30
N LEU A 135 -12.35 10.88 -14.25
CA LEU A 135 -12.06 10.04 -15.41
C LEU A 135 -13.33 9.36 -15.95
N LEU A 136 -14.22 8.89 -15.07
CA LEU A 136 -15.51 8.29 -15.43
C LEU A 136 -16.54 9.33 -15.87
N GLU A 137 -16.62 10.49 -15.20
CA GLU A 137 -17.50 11.60 -15.56
C GLU A 137 -17.32 12.04 -17.02
N GLY A 138 -16.08 12.05 -17.52
CA GLY A 138 -15.79 12.38 -18.93
C GLY A 138 -16.38 11.41 -19.94
N LYS A 139 -16.92 10.26 -19.49
CA LYS A 139 -17.47 9.18 -20.31
C LYS A 139 -18.97 8.94 -20.11
N GLU A 140 -19.53 9.46 -19.02
CA GLU A 140 -20.95 9.35 -18.66
C GLU A 140 -21.56 10.73 -18.44
N SER A 141 -22.85 10.88 -18.79
CA SER A 141 -23.58 12.13 -18.66
C SER A 141 -24.04 12.45 -17.23
N ASN A 142 -24.08 11.47 -16.32
CA ASN A 142 -24.56 11.61 -14.95
C ASN A 142 -23.41 11.51 -13.93
N LYS A 143 -23.03 12.64 -13.33
CA LYS A 143 -21.95 12.73 -12.34
C LYS A 143 -22.19 11.90 -11.09
N ALA A 144 -23.41 11.91 -10.57
CA ALA A 144 -23.76 11.16 -9.36
C ALA A 144 -23.60 9.65 -9.58
N HIS A 145 -23.98 9.17 -10.76
CA HIS A 145 -23.84 7.77 -11.15
C HIS A 145 -22.34 7.36 -11.23
N SER A 146 -21.49 8.21 -11.84
CA SER A 146 -20.04 7.96 -11.91
C SER A 146 -19.39 7.85 -10.52
N ILE A 147 -19.74 8.75 -9.60
CA ILE A 147 -19.23 8.73 -8.21
C ILE A 147 -19.70 7.44 -7.50
N GLY A 148 -20.98 7.08 -7.65
CA GLY A 148 -21.53 5.86 -7.06
C GLY A 148 -20.85 4.59 -7.56
N LEU A 149 -20.57 4.49 -8.86
CA LEU A 149 -19.87 3.34 -9.45
C LEU A 149 -18.44 3.19 -8.93
N VAL A 150 -17.68 4.30 -8.83
CA VAL A 150 -16.32 4.29 -8.26
C VAL A 150 -16.36 3.80 -6.82
N TYR A 151 -17.25 4.38 -6.00
CA TYR A 151 -17.39 4.03 -4.60
C TYR A 151 -17.76 2.56 -4.39
N ILE A 152 -18.76 2.06 -5.13
CA ILE A 152 -19.19 0.66 -5.03
C ILE A 152 -18.06 -0.29 -5.47
N SER A 153 -17.38 0.01 -6.58
CA SER A 153 -16.25 -0.82 -7.04
C SER A 153 -15.15 -0.90 -6.02
N GLU A 154 -14.77 0.23 -5.42
CA GLU A 154 -13.72 0.30 -4.40
C GLU A 154 -14.15 -0.43 -3.12
N ALA A 155 -15.41 -0.22 -2.67
CA ALA A 155 -15.94 -0.88 -1.47
C ALA A 155 -16.01 -2.40 -1.63
N VAL A 156 -16.49 -2.90 -2.76
CA VAL A 156 -16.54 -4.35 -3.06
C VAL A 156 -15.12 -4.92 -3.16
N GLY A 157 -14.20 -4.18 -3.80
CA GLY A 157 -12.78 -4.54 -3.83
C GLY A 157 -12.16 -4.65 -2.44
N SER A 158 -12.42 -3.67 -1.57
CA SER A 158 -11.93 -3.68 -0.18
C SER A 158 -12.51 -4.84 0.62
N LEU A 159 -13.80 -5.13 0.46
CA LEU A 159 -14.46 -6.25 1.14
C LEU A 159 -13.84 -7.59 0.73
N LEU A 160 -13.76 -7.87 -0.56
CA LEU A 160 -13.23 -9.13 -1.07
C LEU A 160 -11.72 -9.24 -0.84
N GLY A 161 -10.98 -8.14 -1.04
CA GLY A 161 -9.56 -8.07 -0.74
C GLY A 161 -9.25 -8.32 0.74
N GLY A 162 -10.05 -7.75 1.65
CA GLY A 162 -9.92 -7.98 3.08
C GLY A 162 -10.19 -9.44 3.49
N VAL A 163 -11.22 -10.06 2.91
CA VAL A 163 -11.52 -11.48 3.13
C VAL A 163 -10.37 -12.37 2.63
N LEU A 164 -9.92 -12.16 1.38
CA LEU A 164 -8.81 -12.93 0.80
C LEU A 164 -7.52 -12.75 1.61
N LEU A 165 -7.20 -11.52 2.01
CA LEU A 165 -6.04 -11.22 2.83
C LEU A 165 -6.08 -11.98 4.16
N THR A 166 -7.18 -11.85 4.90
CA THR A 166 -7.28 -12.36 6.27
C THR A 166 -7.31 -13.88 6.33
N PHE A 167 -8.04 -14.53 5.42
CA PHE A 167 -8.24 -15.98 5.47
C PHE A 167 -7.17 -16.79 4.72
N PHE A 168 -6.54 -16.20 3.69
CA PHE A 168 -5.65 -16.96 2.81
C PHE A 168 -4.22 -16.39 2.80
N MET A 169 -4.05 -15.09 2.60
CA MET A 169 -2.72 -14.55 2.31
C MET A 169 -1.85 -14.38 3.56
N ILE A 170 -2.39 -13.82 4.64
CA ILE A 170 -1.62 -13.53 5.87
C ILE A 170 -1.01 -14.77 6.51
N GLN A 171 -1.65 -15.95 6.34
CA GLN A 171 -1.17 -17.19 6.94
C GLN A 171 -0.08 -17.89 6.15
N SER A 172 -0.04 -17.64 4.83
CA SER A 172 0.79 -18.40 3.90
C SER A 172 1.92 -17.57 3.28
N LEU A 173 1.82 -16.24 3.34
CA LEU A 173 2.72 -15.33 2.63
C LEU A 173 3.31 -14.28 3.58
N ASN A 174 4.53 -13.83 3.26
CA ASN A 174 5.17 -12.70 3.92
C ASN A 174 4.55 -11.37 3.47
N HIS A 175 4.68 -10.31 4.27
CA HIS A 175 4.10 -9.01 3.96
C HIS A 175 4.55 -8.45 2.60
N TYR A 176 5.81 -8.64 2.23
CA TYR A 176 6.33 -8.24 0.92
C TYR A 176 5.78 -9.06 -0.23
N GLU A 177 5.58 -10.36 -0.05
CA GLU A 177 4.96 -11.24 -1.05
C GLU A 177 3.52 -10.81 -1.31
N ILE A 178 2.76 -10.50 -0.25
CA ILE A 178 1.38 -10.02 -0.36
C ILE A 178 1.34 -8.71 -1.15
N VAL A 179 2.16 -7.73 -0.76
CA VAL A 179 2.23 -6.44 -1.48
C VAL A 179 2.66 -6.64 -2.92
N SER A 180 3.62 -7.52 -3.18
CA SER A 180 4.10 -7.86 -4.52
C SER A 180 2.99 -8.42 -5.41
N ILE A 181 2.27 -9.43 -4.94
CA ILE A 181 1.19 -10.08 -5.71
C ILE A 181 0.09 -9.07 -6.06
N ILE A 182 -0.36 -8.26 -5.10
CA ILE A 182 -1.45 -7.32 -5.34
C ILE A 182 -0.96 -6.13 -6.18
N SER A 183 0.31 -5.70 -6.02
CA SER A 183 0.89 -4.64 -6.85
C SER A 183 1.03 -5.06 -8.32
N LEU A 184 1.29 -6.35 -8.62
CA LEU A 184 1.26 -6.87 -9.99
C LEU A 184 -0.09 -6.63 -10.67
N LEU A 185 -1.19 -6.83 -9.94
CA LEU A 185 -2.54 -6.58 -10.47
C LEU A 185 -2.77 -5.08 -10.76
N LEU A 186 -2.30 -4.18 -9.89
CA LEU A 186 -2.37 -2.73 -10.13
C LEU A 186 -1.50 -2.30 -11.31
N LEU A 187 -0.30 -2.83 -11.44
CA LEU A 187 0.61 -2.55 -12.56
C LEU A 187 0.05 -3.08 -13.89
N LEU A 188 -0.56 -4.26 -13.88
CA LEU A 188 -1.26 -4.81 -15.04
C LEU A 188 -2.43 -3.90 -15.45
N MET A 189 -3.20 -3.41 -14.48
CA MET A 189 -4.30 -2.50 -14.77
C MET A 189 -3.81 -1.14 -15.27
N SER A 190 -2.68 -0.64 -14.76
CA SER A 190 -2.00 0.55 -15.27
C SER A 190 -1.58 0.37 -16.73
N LEU A 191 -1.03 -0.80 -17.08
CA LEU A 191 -0.66 -1.14 -18.46
C LEU A 191 -1.88 -1.16 -19.38
N ILE A 192 -2.98 -1.80 -18.96
CA ILE A 192 -4.23 -1.87 -19.74
C ILE A 192 -4.79 -0.45 -19.97
N LEU A 193 -4.84 0.38 -18.93
CA LEU A 193 -5.35 1.75 -19.05
C LEU A 193 -4.46 2.63 -19.93
N SER A 194 -3.14 2.51 -19.81
CA SER A 194 -2.22 3.30 -20.64
C SER A 194 -2.30 2.90 -22.11
N SER A 195 -2.52 1.62 -22.44
CA SER A 195 -2.63 1.14 -23.82
C SER A 195 -3.87 1.64 -24.55
N THR A 196 -4.87 2.17 -23.85
CA THR A 196 -6.07 2.74 -24.48
C THR A 196 -5.83 4.09 -25.15
N GLU A 197 -4.74 4.77 -24.83
CA GLU A 197 -4.38 6.06 -25.40
C GLU A 197 -3.23 5.96 -26.40
N LYS A 198 -3.37 6.62 -27.56
CA LYS A 198 -2.35 6.61 -28.64
C LYS A 198 -1.39 7.82 -28.54
N ARG A 199 -0.97 8.22 -27.34
CA ARG A 199 -0.06 9.37 -27.12
C ARG A 199 1.33 8.88 -26.74
N LYS A 200 2.38 9.67 -27.05
CA LYS A 200 3.77 9.37 -26.64
C LYS A 200 3.88 9.10 -25.11
N LYS A 201 3.12 9.85 -24.30
CA LYS A 201 3.06 9.62 -22.85
C LYS A 201 2.50 8.25 -22.48
N ALA A 202 1.55 7.72 -23.24
CA ALA A 202 0.98 6.40 -23.00
C ALA A 202 2.00 5.29 -23.28
N LEU A 203 2.86 5.45 -24.28
CA LEU A 203 3.96 4.52 -24.53
C LEU A 203 4.96 4.50 -23.36
N ILE A 204 5.32 5.68 -22.83
CA ILE A 204 6.24 5.78 -21.68
C ILE A 204 5.62 5.12 -20.44
N THR A 205 4.35 5.38 -20.14
CA THR A 205 3.69 4.76 -18.98
C THR A 205 3.51 3.26 -19.15
N ALA A 206 3.19 2.80 -20.37
CA ALA A 206 3.08 1.37 -20.67
C ALA A 206 4.44 0.66 -20.54
N SER A 207 5.52 1.24 -21.10
CA SER A 207 6.87 0.66 -20.98
C SER A 207 7.34 0.62 -19.52
N LEU A 208 7.04 1.66 -18.74
CA LEU A 208 7.35 1.69 -17.31
C LEU A 208 6.55 0.60 -16.56
N SER A 209 5.25 0.45 -16.86
CA SER A 209 4.43 -0.62 -16.25
C SER A 209 4.97 -2.01 -16.59
N ILE A 210 5.39 -2.26 -17.83
CA ILE A 210 5.99 -3.53 -18.24
C ILE A 210 7.30 -3.78 -17.50
N LEU A 211 8.18 -2.78 -17.42
CA LEU A 211 9.45 -2.88 -16.70
C LEU A 211 9.24 -3.23 -15.22
N LEU A 212 8.30 -2.55 -14.57
CA LEU A 212 7.98 -2.80 -13.15
C LEU A 212 7.27 -4.14 -12.94
N LEU A 213 6.38 -4.54 -13.86
CA LEU A 213 5.75 -5.87 -13.84
C LEU A 213 6.80 -6.98 -13.95
N SER A 214 7.68 -6.90 -14.95
CA SER A 214 8.71 -7.93 -15.15
C SER A 214 9.71 -7.96 -14.00
N GLY A 215 10.11 -6.79 -13.47
CA GLY A 215 10.99 -6.70 -12.32
C GLY A 215 10.37 -7.29 -11.05
N ASN A 216 9.12 -6.93 -10.73
CA ASN A 216 8.40 -7.45 -9.58
C ASN A 216 8.17 -8.98 -9.70
N LEU A 217 7.78 -9.46 -10.87
CA LEU A 217 7.61 -10.88 -11.14
C LEU A 217 8.92 -11.65 -10.96
N TYR A 218 10.02 -11.12 -11.50
CA TYR A 218 11.35 -11.70 -11.31
C TYR A 218 11.74 -11.78 -9.84
N LEU A 219 11.55 -10.70 -9.07
CA LEU A 219 11.87 -10.67 -7.65
C LEU A 219 11.03 -11.67 -6.84
N LEU A 220 9.76 -11.85 -7.21
CA LEU A 220 8.86 -12.80 -6.56
C LEU A 220 9.31 -14.26 -6.80
N PHE A 221 9.58 -14.63 -8.07
CA PHE A 221 9.95 -16.00 -8.42
C PHE A 221 11.39 -16.36 -8.05
N SER A 222 12.30 -15.40 -7.98
CA SER A 222 13.69 -15.63 -7.58
C SER A 222 13.88 -15.88 -6.09
N GLY A 223 12.83 -15.65 -5.27
CA GLY A 223 12.90 -15.75 -3.82
C GLY A 223 13.68 -14.61 -3.13
N TYR A 224 14.10 -13.58 -3.88
CA TYR A 224 14.75 -12.41 -3.28
C TYR A 224 13.85 -11.65 -2.33
N ILE A 225 12.54 -11.60 -2.61
CA ILE A 225 11.55 -10.94 -1.74
C ILE A 225 11.53 -11.57 -0.35
N SER A 226 11.49 -12.90 -0.27
CA SER A 226 11.48 -13.63 1.01
C SER A 226 12.78 -13.45 1.78
N LYS A 227 13.94 -13.51 1.08
CA LYS A 227 15.25 -13.24 1.69
C LYS A 227 15.36 -11.82 2.22
N PHE A 228 14.84 -10.85 1.48
CA PHE A 228 14.83 -9.45 1.89
C PHE A 228 13.93 -9.22 3.11
N ASP A 229 12.75 -9.86 3.14
CA ASP A 229 11.86 -9.84 4.30
C ASP A 229 12.55 -10.39 5.54
N GLU A 230 13.19 -11.56 5.43
CA GLU A 230 13.94 -12.19 6.53
C GLU A 230 15.09 -11.31 7.03
N LEU A 231 15.85 -10.68 6.13
CA LEU A 231 16.94 -9.77 6.49
C LEU A 231 16.43 -8.58 7.30
N LEU A 232 15.31 -7.97 6.89
CA LEU A 232 14.70 -6.86 7.60
C LEU A 232 14.12 -7.29 8.96
N VAL A 233 13.58 -8.50 9.08
CA VAL A 233 13.12 -9.06 10.36
C VAL A 233 14.29 -9.23 11.31
N ARG A 234 15.42 -9.76 10.84
CA ARG A 234 16.66 -9.90 11.66
C ARG A 234 17.19 -8.54 12.08
N GLN A 235 17.27 -7.55 11.18
CA GLN A 235 17.71 -6.20 11.52
C GLN A 235 16.79 -5.53 12.54
N ARG A 236 15.48 -5.69 12.38
CA ARG A 236 14.50 -5.22 13.37
C ARG A 236 14.75 -5.87 14.73
N TRP A 237 14.96 -7.20 14.77
CA TRP A 237 15.23 -7.94 16.00
C TRP A 237 16.46 -7.39 16.74
N ASN A 238 17.55 -7.17 16.04
CA ASN A 238 18.78 -6.61 16.63
C ASN A 238 18.59 -5.21 17.25
N ALA A 239 17.56 -4.49 16.83
CA ALA A 239 17.18 -3.20 17.44
C ALA A 239 16.35 -3.34 18.72
N TYR A 240 15.82 -4.53 19.02
CA TYR A 240 15.06 -4.81 20.26
C TYR A 240 15.91 -5.48 21.32
N GLU A 241 16.78 -6.41 20.93
CA GLU A 241 17.50 -7.28 21.83
C GLU A 241 18.86 -7.62 21.23
N ASN A 242 19.93 -7.35 21.99
CA ASN A 242 21.30 -7.61 21.53
C ASN A 242 21.87 -8.92 22.09
N HIS A 243 21.17 -9.54 23.07
CA HIS A 243 21.69 -10.71 23.81
C HIS A 243 21.08 -12.04 23.40
N LEU A 244 20.06 -12.01 22.54
CA LEU A 244 19.32 -13.21 22.10
C LEU A 244 19.40 -13.34 20.59
N GLU A 245 19.82 -14.50 20.09
CA GLU A 245 19.79 -14.76 18.65
C GLU A 245 18.37 -15.11 18.15
N LEU A 246 17.98 -14.50 17.04
CA LEU A 246 16.73 -14.78 16.38
C LEU A 246 16.78 -16.18 15.74
N SER A 247 16.04 -17.16 16.30
CA SER A 247 15.93 -18.49 15.72
C SER A 247 14.94 -18.50 14.56
N THR A 248 13.72 -18.05 14.78
CA THR A 248 12.68 -18.01 13.74
C THR A 248 11.61 -16.96 14.05
N SER A 249 10.95 -16.48 13.01
CA SER A 249 9.82 -15.55 13.10
C SER A 249 8.66 -16.09 12.27
N LEU A 250 7.49 -16.26 12.88
CA LEU A 250 6.30 -16.78 12.27
C LEU A 250 5.16 -15.75 12.31
N ASN A 251 4.51 -15.53 11.19
CA ASN A 251 3.32 -14.71 11.12
C ASN A 251 2.08 -15.55 11.42
N SER A 252 1.44 -15.30 12.56
CA SER A 252 0.13 -15.88 12.87
C SER A 252 -1.00 -14.98 12.35
N ARG A 253 -2.25 -15.46 12.44
CA ARG A 253 -3.44 -14.64 12.14
C ARG A 253 -3.50 -13.35 12.94
N TYR A 254 -3.00 -13.38 14.18
CA TYR A 254 -3.20 -12.29 15.14
C TYR A 254 -1.96 -11.42 15.28
N GLN A 255 -0.76 -12.02 15.29
CA GLN A 255 0.49 -11.31 15.53
C GLN A 255 1.70 -12.04 14.95
N ASN A 256 2.84 -11.36 14.92
CA ASN A 256 4.13 -11.97 14.64
C ASN A 256 4.66 -12.63 15.93
N VAL A 257 5.01 -13.90 15.84
CA VAL A 257 5.62 -14.69 16.93
C VAL A 257 7.08 -14.87 16.61
N VAL A 258 7.94 -14.51 17.56
CA VAL A 258 9.39 -14.60 17.43
C VAL A 258 9.92 -15.59 18.44
N LEU A 259 10.76 -16.52 17.98
CA LEU A 259 11.50 -17.46 18.82
C LEU A 259 12.97 -17.03 18.82
N ALA A 260 13.50 -16.79 20.01
CA ALA A 260 14.90 -16.47 20.23
C ALA A 260 15.54 -17.54 21.09
N LEU A 261 16.82 -17.79 20.85
CA LEU A 261 17.66 -18.71 21.65
C LEU A 261 18.62 -17.86 22.48
N GLN A 262 18.79 -18.29 23.74
CA GLN A 262 19.82 -17.78 24.62
C GLN A 262 20.96 -18.79 24.57
N ASP A 263 22.14 -18.35 24.17
CA ASP A 263 23.37 -19.12 24.24
C ASP A 263 23.85 -19.35 25.68
#